data_d3ffcd0a0dec012d1c42a64a74767bd6
#
_entry.id   d3ffcd0a0dec012d1c42a64a74767bd6
#
_cell.length_a   1.000
_cell.length_b   1.000
_cell.length_c   1.000
_cell.angle_alpha   90.00
_cell.angle_beta   90.00
_cell.angle_gamma   90.00
#
_symmetry.space_group_name_H-M   'P 1'
#
loop_
_entity.id
_entity.type
_entity.pdbx_description
1 polymer ?
#
loop_
_entity_poly.entity_id
_entity_poly.type
_entity_poly.pdbx_seq_one_letter_code
_entity_poly.pdbx_strand_id
1 'polypeptide(L)'
;MAIKGSLKEASLPDVLQLLAMGKKTGCLSVTHRSNFGYIFFEKGRISYASIVNRRDRLGDMLVKNSVISQEQLESAIGAQSKTRDKRIGELLVEQGALTREELHQYVRRQIEEAVYFLFTWMQGTFNFEADVHPEEQDLLVSINPESLLLEGARRMDEWNLVEKKIPSFDLVFEVDQSRVSATDASLTEEQRIVLDLIDGQRDVQSVIDESGLVEFEVGKALYGLLTTGFVQRVGRTKATVAPQVSETRIEEHRNLGIAFYKTGMLDEALRELRRVVELRSSDASARFFIGVVLARQGKWAEATTVLKEAATLPGVRYGVLHNLAYVLERQGRYAEAQSTLEDAARRGGAADARVQTSIGIVALLAGDVVSADAALGAARPLFGSRPPTAAWFHYAALTAALLGDHQRAAAILTDGIAAHPHAAALHNNLAAVQERQGRFDEALAIVERGIHEDPGLAQLQKNLGDLLYRLGRYDDAFEAYQRAVKANPDMGSDVYLKLGNIRFRRRDRDEAVRCWERALELDPENAIVRTNLESVRQVLG
;
A
#
# COMPACT_ATOMS: atom_id res chain seq x y z
N MET A 1 -14.80 -0.84 -5.23
CA MET A 1 -16.06 -1.32 -4.61
C MET A 1 -15.68 -1.94 -3.27
N ALA A 2 -16.13 -1.38 -2.15
CA ALA A 2 -15.85 -1.92 -0.82
C ALA A 2 -16.89 -3.01 -0.49
N ILE A 3 -16.44 -4.16 0.02
CA ILE A 3 -17.31 -5.24 0.51
C ILE A 3 -17.11 -5.29 2.02
N LYS A 4 -18.17 -5.01 2.79
CA LYS A 4 -18.14 -5.03 4.26
C LYS A 4 -19.19 -6.02 4.79
N GLY A 5 -18.88 -6.68 5.90
CA GLY A 5 -19.80 -7.62 6.50
C GLY A 5 -19.36 -8.10 7.87
N SER A 6 -20.17 -9.01 8.44
CA SER A 6 -19.90 -9.68 9.71
C SER A 6 -19.45 -11.12 9.45
N LEU A 7 -18.45 -11.59 10.18
CA LEU A 7 -18.00 -12.98 10.13
C LEU A 7 -19.08 -13.99 10.61
N LYS A 8 -20.11 -13.51 11.31
CA LYS A 8 -21.29 -14.34 11.66
C LYS A 8 -22.21 -14.62 10.48
N GLU A 9 -22.25 -13.71 9.51
CA GLU A 9 -23.12 -13.80 8.33
C GLU A 9 -22.41 -14.47 7.14
N ALA A 10 -21.11 -14.18 6.97
CA ALA A 10 -20.26 -14.80 5.97
C ALA A 10 -18.92 -15.18 6.61
N SER A 11 -18.61 -16.47 6.62
CA SER A 11 -17.36 -16.96 7.22
C SER A 11 -16.15 -16.45 6.42
N LEU A 12 -14.99 -16.35 7.05
CA LEU A 12 -13.78 -15.92 6.34
C LEU A 12 -13.45 -16.82 5.13
N PRO A 13 -13.56 -18.17 5.21
CA PRO A 13 -13.42 -19.04 4.03
C PRO A 13 -14.33 -18.66 2.86
N ASP A 14 -15.61 -18.34 3.12
CA ASP A 14 -16.57 -17.96 2.07
C ASP A 14 -16.15 -16.63 1.40
N VAL A 15 -15.70 -15.66 2.21
CA VAL A 15 -15.21 -14.38 1.72
C VAL A 15 -13.96 -14.56 0.86
N LEU A 16 -13.00 -15.40 1.28
CA LEU A 16 -11.80 -15.69 0.49
C LEU A 16 -12.14 -16.34 -0.85
N GLN A 17 -13.09 -17.28 -0.84
CA GLN A 17 -13.56 -17.95 -2.05
C GLN A 17 -14.23 -16.95 -3.02
N LEU A 18 -15.07 -16.06 -2.50
CA LEU A 18 -15.71 -15.01 -3.30
C LEU A 18 -14.67 -14.09 -3.99
N LEU A 19 -13.64 -13.67 -3.25
CA LEU A 19 -12.58 -12.81 -3.75
C LEU A 19 -11.71 -13.53 -4.79
N ALA A 20 -11.44 -14.83 -4.56
CA ALA A 20 -10.68 -15.67 -5.49
C ALA A 20 -11.43 -15.87 -6.81
N MET A 21 -12.70 -16.28 -6.76
CA MET A 21 -13.56 -16.47 -7.95
C MET A 21 -13.75 -15.16 -8.72
N GLY A 22 -13.91 -14.05 -7.99
CA GLY A 22 -14.03 -12.72 -8.59
C GLY A 22 -12.72 -12.12 -9.10
N LYS A 23 -11.59 -12.86 -9.01
CA LYS A 23 -10.24 -12.39 -9.37
C LYS A 23 -9.93 -10.99 -8.86
N LYS A 24 -10.32 -10.73 -7.60
CA LYS A 24 -10.19 -9.40 -7.00
C LYS A 24 -8.74 -9.08 -6.66
N THR A 25 -8.37 -7.80 -6.79
CA THR A 25 -7.12 -7.22 -6.30
C THR A 25 -7.46 -6.18 -5.25
N GLY A 26 -6.76 -6.20 -4.10
CA GLY A 26 -7.03 -5.31 -2.98
C GLY A 26 -6.68 -5.92 -1.63
N CYS A 27 -7.14 -5.31 -0.53
CA CYS A 27 -6.88 -5.74 0.83
C CYS A 27 -8.17 -6.13 1.55
N LEU A 28 -8.20 -7.33 2.11
CA LEU A 28 -9.22 -7.80 3.04
C LEU A 28 -8.72 -7.59 4.47
N SER A 29 -9.36 -6.70 5.19
CA SER A 29 -9.14 -6.44 6.62
C SER A 29 -10.15 -7.21 7.45
N VAL A 30 -9.69 -7.82 8.54
CA VAL A 30 -10.51 -8.62 9.45
C VAL A 30 -10.28 -8.16 10.88
N THR A 31 -11.35 -7.95 11.62
CA THR A 31 -11.29 -7.57 13.04
C THR A 31 -11.99 -8.63 13.90
N HIS A 32 -11.38 -8.95 15.03
CA HIS A 32 -11.97 -9.84 16.03
C HIS A 32 -11.60 -9.35 17.43
N ARG A 33 -12.57 -8.86 18.22
CA ARG A 33 -12.31 -8.22 19.53
C ARG A 33 -11.31 -7.06 19.40
N SER A 34 -10.13 -7.16 20.02
CA SER A 34 -9.01 -6.22 19.91
C SER A 34 -7.96 -6.61 18.85
N ASN A 35 -8.15 -7.74 18.18
CA ASN A 35 -7.21 -8.24 17.18
C ASN A 35 -7.58 -7.73 15.79
N PHE A 36 -6.54 -7.48 14.98
CA PHE A 36 -6.66 -7.03 13.60
C PHE A 36 -5.73 -7.83 12.71
N GLY A 37 -6.26 -8.34 11.61
CA GLY A 37 -5.49 -9.01 10.58
C GLY A 37 -5.90 -8.55 9.20
N TYR A 38 -5.04 -8.77 8.22
CA TYR A 38 -5.31 -8.38 6.85
C TYR A 38 -4.66 -9.35 5.86
N ILE A 39 -5.31 -9.48 4.69
CA ILE A 39 -4.90 -10.36 3.59
C ILE A 39 -4.93 -9.54 2.31
N PHE A 40 -3.80 -9.44 1.61
CA PHE A 40 -3.74 -8.83 0.28
C PHE A 40 -3.97 -9.86 -0.81
N PHE A 41 -4.73 -9.45 -1.80
CA PHE A 41 -5.05 -10.23 -2.99
C PHE A 41 -4.48 -9.57 -4.24
N GLU A 42 -3.97 -10.38 -5.14
CA GLU A 42 -3.62 -9.99 -6.49
C GLU A 42 -4.29 -10.96 -7.48
N LYS A 43 -5.21 -10.45 -8.28
CA LYS A 43 -5.98 -11.24 -9.26
C LYS A 43 -6.61 -12.50 -8.66
N GLY A 44 -7.14 -12.38 -7.42
CA GLY A 44 -7.78 -13.48 -6.68
C GLY A 44 -6.83 -14.43 -5.95
N ARG A 45 -5.52 -14.20 -5.98
CA ARG A 45 -4.53 -14.99 -5.25
C ARG A 45 -4.04 -14.20 -4.03
N ILE A 46 -3.75 -14.88 -2.94
CA ILE A 46 -3.18 -14.25 -1.75
C ILE A 46 -1.72 -13.92 -2.04
N SER A 47 -1.38 -12.63 -1.93
CA SER A 47 -0.02 -12.14 -2.12
C SER A 47 0.70 -11.88 -0.80
N TYR A 48 -0.02 -11.52 0.25
CA TYR A 48 0.50 -11.27 1.59
C TYR A 48 -0.60 -11.39 2.64
N ALA A 49 -0.25 -11.77 3.87
CA ALA A 49 -1.16 -11.73 5.02
C ALA A 49 -0.37 -11.47 6.30
N SER A 50 -0.99 -10.80 7.27
CA SER A 50 -0.41 -10.53 8.58
C SER A 50 -1.47 -10.29 9.64
N ILE A 51 -1.09 -10.54 10.90
CA ILE A 51 -1.90 -10.24 12.08
C ILE A 51 -1.10 -9.27 12.94
N VAL A 52 -1.74 -8.16 13.27
CA VAL A 52 -1.13 -7.08 14.02
C VAL A 52 -0.94 -7.49 15.48
N ASN A 53 0.19 -7.11 16.06
CA ASN A 53 0.60 -7.42 17.44
C ASN A 53 0.83 -8.92 17.72
N ARG A 54 0.83 -9.78 16.69
CA ARG A 54 1.22 -11.18 16.84
C ARG A 54 2.75 -11.29 16.94
N ARG A 55 3.23 -12.15 17.85
CA ARG A 55 4.67 -12.29 18.14
C ARG A 55 5.42 -13.24 17.21
N ASP A 56 4.72 -14.07 16.40
CA ASP A 56 5.34 -15.03 15.47
C ASP A 56 6.08 -14.31 14.33
N ARG A 57 7.30 -13.87 14.63
CA ARG A 57 8.17 -13.21 13.66
C ARG A 57 8.91 -14.25 12.82
N LEU A 58 9.21 -13.88 11.57
CA LEU A 58 9.99 -14.75 10.67
C LEU A 58 11.30 -15.23 11.32
N GLY A 59 12.01 -14.34 12.03
CA GLY A 59 13.26 -14.69 12.73
C GLY A 59 13.08 -15.78 13.77
N ASP A 60 12.03 -15.68 14.60
CA ASP A 60 11.72 -16.67 15.63
C ASP A 60 11.38 -18.02 15.00
N MET A 61 10.64 -18.01 13.90
CA MET A 61 10.30 -19.23 13.14
C MET A 61 11.55 -19.90 12.55
N LEU A 62 12.50 -19.12 12.03
CA LEU A 62 13.74 -19.64 11.46
C LEU A 62 14.66 -20.27 12.53
N VAL A 63 14.80 -19.63 13.69
CA VAL A 63 15.58 -20.16 14.82
C VAL A 63 14.95 -21.44 15.33
N LYS A 64 13.64 -21.47 15.55
CA LYS A 64 12.90 -22.63 16.04
C LYS A 64 13.05 -23.85 15.13
N ASN A 65 13.04 -23.63 13.80
CA ASN A 65 13.23 -24.71 12.84
C ASN A 65 14.73 -25.03 12.61
N SER A 66 15.66 -24.49 13.43
CA SER A 66 17.10 -24.70 13.34
C SER A 66 17.70 -24.35 11.97
N VAL A 67 17.08 -23.42 11.24
CA VAL A 67 17.56 -22.93 9.95
C VAL A 67 18.66 -21.90 10.15
N ILE A 68 18.51 -21.07 11.17
CA ILE A 68 19.52 -20.10 11.62
C ILE A 68 19.75 -20.23 13.11
N SER A 69 20.94 -19.80 13.60
CA SER A 69 21.19 -19.71 15.02
C SER A 69 20.62 -18.41 15.63
N GLN A 70 20.47 -18.40 16.96
CA GLN A 70 20.06 -17.19 17.69
C GLN A 70 21.05 -16.04 17.46
N GLU A 71 22.36 -16.34 17.41
CA GLU A 71 23.40 -15.34 17.14
C GLU A 71 23.28 -14.71 15.74
N GLN A 72 22.94 -15.51 14.73
CA GLN A 72 22.71 -15.01 13.37
C GLN A 72 21.50 -14.08 13.33
N LEU A 73 20.44 -14.40 14.05
CA LEU A 73 19.25 -13.52 14.15
C LEU A 73 19.60 -12.21 14.84
N GLU A 74 20.32 -12.22 15.96
CA GLU A 74 20.75 -11.03 16.69
C GLU A 74 21.68 -10.15 15.84
N SER A 75 22.59 -10.76 15.08
CA SER A 75 23.45 -10.07 14.11
C SER A 75 22.61 -9.34 13.05
N ALA A 76 21.60 -10.01 12.48
CA ALA A 76 20.73 -9.43 11.47
C ALA A 76 19.86 -8.27 12.04
N ILE A 77 19.35 -8.41 13.27
CA ILE A 77 18.63 -7.34 13.99
C ILE A 77 19.54 -6.14 14.23
N GLY A 78 20.80 -6.38 14.66
CA GLY A 78 21.81 -5.35 14.85
C GLY A 78 22.16 -4.62 13.53
N ALA A 79 22.23 -5.34 12.41
CA ALA A 79 22.44 -4.78 11.08
C ALA A 79 21.22 -3.96 10.62
N GLN A 80 20.01 -4.45 10.86
CA GLN A 80 18.76 -3.75 10.52
C GLN A 80 18.64 -2.40 11.22
N SER A 81 19.14 -2.28 12.45
CA SER A 81 19.13 -1.00 13.18
C SER A 81 19.97 0.08 12.48
N LYS A 82 20.97 -0.31 11.69
CA LYS A 82 21.87 0.58 10.92
C LYS A 82 21.39 0.81 9.48
N THR A 83 20.77 -0.20 8.86
CA THR A 83 20.34 -0.19 7.46
C THR A 83 18.83 -0.40 7.35
N ARG A 84 18.06 0.45 7.99
CA ARG A 84 16.61 0.32 8.25
C ARG A 84 15.70 0.14 7.01
N ASP A 85 16.24 0.24 5.80
CA ASP A 85 15.50 0.01 4.54
C ASP A 85 15.46 -1.47 4.12
N LYS A 86 16.16 -2.36 4.84
CA LYS A 86 16.18 -3.79 4.55
C LYS A 86 15.45 -4.59 5.62
N ARG A 87 14.71 -5.60 5.20
CA ARG A 87 14.06 -6.53 6.12
C ARG A 87 15.04 -7.58 6.64
N ILE A 88 14.77 -8.12 7.84
CA ILE A 88 15.62 -9.14 8.50
C ILE A 88 15.91 -10.32 7.56
N GLY A 89 14.90 -10.81 6.81
CA GLY A 89 15.08 -11.90 5.86
C GLY A 89 16.07 -11.59 4.75
N GLU A 90 16.05 -10.37 4.20
CA GLU A 90 17.03 -9.94 3.18
C GLU A 90 18.44 -9.85 3.74
N LEU A 91 18.57 -9.35 4.97
CA LEU A 91 19.86 -9.26 5.66
C LEU A 91 20.44 -10.64 5.96
N LEU A 92 19.61 -11.61 6.35
CA LEU A 92 20.02 -12.99 6.55
C LEU A 92 20.52 -13.65 5.26
N VAL A 93 19.88 -13.37 4.13
CA VAL A 93 20.35 -13.82 2.81
C VAL A 93 21.68 -13.16 2.44
N GLU A 94 21.85 -11.86 2.66
CA GLU A 94 23.10 -11.15 2.38
C GLU A 94 24.26 -11.63 3.27
N GLN A 95 23.96 -12.05 4.50
CA GLN A 95 24.93 -12.63 5.42
C GLN A 95 25.25 -14.11 5.12
N GLY A 96 24.57 -14.71 4.13
CA GLY A 96 24.75 -16.12 3.77
C GLY A 96 24.17 -17.10 4.79
N ALA A 97 23.37 -16.63 5.76
CA ALA A 97 22.71 -17.46 6.76
C ALA A 97 21.46 -18.17 6.21
N LEU A 98 20.91 -17.69 5.10
CA LEU A 98 19.68 -18.19 4.48
C LEU A 98 19.79 -18.04 2.96
N THR A 99 19.28 -19.00 2.20
CA THR A 99 19.13 -18.86 0.75
C THR A 99 17.85 -18.09 0.41
N ARG A 100 17.76 -17.54 -0.81
CA ARG A 100 16.53 -16.86 -1.27
C ARG A 100 15.34 -17.81 -1.35
N GLU A 101 15.56 -19.03 -1.77
CA GLU A 101 14.56 -20.09 -1.86
C GLU A 101 13.99 -20.45 -0.49
N GLU A 102 14.84 -20.63 0.50
CA GLU A 102 14.43 -20.88 1.87
C GLU A 102 13.67 -19.69 2.45
N LEU A 103 14.15 -18.46 2.26
CA LEU A 103 13.43 -17.25 2.68
C LEU A 103 12.02 -17.23 2.09
N HIS A 104 11.88 -17.51 0.80
CA HIS A 104 10.59 -17.50 0.12
C HIS A 104 9.64 -18.59 0.66
N GLN A 105 10.16 -19.78 0.98
CA GLN A 105 9.41 -20.87 1.59
C GLN A 105 8.91 -20.50 3.00
N TYR A 106 9.78 -19.92 3.84
CA TYR A 106 9.41 -19.53 5.20
C TYR A 106 8.45 -18.34 5.23
N VAL A 107 8.61 -17.36 4.34
CA VAL A 107 7.63 -16.26 4.18
C VAL A 107 6.28 -16.81 3.73
N ARG A 108 6.26 -17.74 2.79
CA ARG A 108 5.02 -18.39 2.36
C ARG A 108 4.35 -19.11 3.54
N ARG A 109 5.10 -19.89 4.30
CA ARG A 109 4.60 -20.60 5.49
C ARG A 109 4.05 -19.63 6.54
N GLN A 110 4.75 -18.52 6.80
CA GLN A 110 4.28 -17.48 7.72
C GLN A 110 2.94 -16.87 7.27
N ILE A 111 2.77 -16.63 5.97
CA ILE A 111 1.51 -16.11 5.42
C ILE A 111 0.39 -17.14 5.53
N GLU A 112 0.66 -18.41 5.22
CA GLU A 112 -0.30 -19.52 5.37
C GLU A 112 -0.76 -19.65 6.83
N GLU A 113 0.17 -19.61 7.80
CA GLU A 113 -0.16 -19.66 9.23
C GLU A 113 -0.97 -18.45 9.69
N ALA A 114 -0.70 -17.25 9.16
CA ALA A 114 -1.50 -16.08 9.45
C ALA A 114 -2.95 -16.26 8.94
N VAL A 115 -3.14 -16.81 7.75
CA VAL A 115 -4.47 -17.07 7.19
C VAL A 115 -5.20 -18.16 7.99
N TYR A 116 -4.52 -19.24 8.36
CA TYR A 116 -5.10 -20.29 9.18
C TYR A 116 -5.55 -19.78 10.55
N PHE A 117 -4.76 -18.90 11.16
CA PHE A 117 -5.17 -18.27 12.41
C PHE A 117 -6.39 -17.38 12.24
N LEU A 118 -6.48 -16.61 11.16
CA LEU A 118 -7.64 -15.80 10.86
C LEU A 118 -8.91 -16.64 10.67
N PHE A 119 -8.81 -17.87 10.19
CA PHE A 119 -9.96 -18.79 10.10
C PHE A 119 -10.57 -19.14 11.46
N THR A 120 -9.79 -19.07 12.55
CA THR A 120 -10.34 -19.30 13.90
C THR A 120 -11.21 -18.14 14.39
N TRP A 121 -11.22 -17.00 13.69
CA TRP A 121 -12.05 -15.85 14.07
C TRP A 121 -13.49 -16.01 13.59
N MET A 122 -14.35 -16.56 14.47
CA MET A 122 -15.75 -16.84 14.15
C MET A 122 -16.66 -15.62 14.32
N GLN A 123 -16.17 -14.55 14.93
CA GLN A 123 -16.93 -13.33 15.22
C GLN A 123 -16.07 -12.11 14.87
N GLY A 124 -16.74 -11.03 14.48
CA GLY A 124 -16.05 -9.79 14.10
C GLY A 124 -16.57 -9.26 12.78
N THR A 125 -15.83 -8.37 12.20
CA THR A 125 -16.17 -7.73 10.93
C THR A 125 -15.04 -7.85 9.93
N PHE A 126 -15.40 -7.84 8.66
CA PHE A 126 -14.42 -7.75 7.57
C PHE A 126 -14.76 -6.58 6.66
N ASN A 127 -13.72 -6.06 6.02
CA ASN A 127 -13.81 -5.01 5.01
C ASN A 127 -12.80 -5.29 3.90
N PHE A 128 -13.28 -5.39 2.65
CA PHE A 128 -12.40 -5.49 1.48
C PHE A 128 -12.36 -4.14 0.76
N GLU A 129 -11.17 -3.62 0.55
CA GLU A 129 -10.91 -2.44 -0.26
C GLU A 129 -10.17 -2.84 -1.53
N ALA A 130 -10.76 -2.49 -2.68
CA ALA A 130 -10.16 -2.76 -3.98
C ALA A 130 -8.96 -1.83 -4.21
N ASP A 131 -8.00 -2.31 -5.01
CA ASP A 131 -6.83 -1.55 -5.49
C ASP A 131 -5.90 -1.03 -4.38
N VAL A 132 -5.98 -1.65 -3.19
CA VAL A 132 -5.01 -1.45 -2.10
C VAL A 132 -3.94 -2.53 -2.21
N HIS A 133 -2.69 -2.11 -2.35
CA HIS A 133 -1.54 -2.98 -2.56
C HIS A 133 -0.65 -3.06 -1.33
N PRO A 134 0.09 -4.16 -1.12
CA PRO A 134 1.12 -4.24 -0.09
C PRO A 134 2.27 -3.26 -0.37
N GLU A 135 3.10 -2.98 0.63
CA GLU A 135 4.27 -2.12 0.44
C GLU A 135 5.28 -2.76 -0.53
N GLU A 136 6.00 -1.95 -1.31
CA GLU A 136 7.01 -2.43 -2.28
C GLU A 136 8.12 -3.29 -1.63
N GLN A 137 8.33 -3.14 -0.32
CA GLN A 137 9.32 -3.90 0.44
C GLN A 137 8.80 -5.27 0.91
N ASP A 138 7.50 -5.56 0.78
CA ASP A 138 6.95 -6.84 1.20
C ASP A 138 7.38 -7.96 0.24
N LEU A 139 7.89 -9.07 0.82
CA LEU A 139 8.13 -10.29 0.05
C LEU A 139 6.77 -10.91 -0.29
N LEU A 140 6.40 -10.79 -1.55
CA LEU A 140 5.13 -11.27 -2.05
C LEU A 140 5.20 -12.73 -2.46
N VAL A 141 4.13 -13.45 -2.17
CA VAL A 141 3.92 -14.83 -2.61
C VAL A 141 2.70 -14.89 -3.54
N SER A 142 2.43 -16.06 -4.09
CA SER A 142 1.21 -16.30 -4.87
C SER A 142 0.58 -17.60 -4.41
N ILE A 143 -0.38 -17.49 -3.47
CA ILE A 143 -1.08 -18.65 -2.88
C ILE A 143 -2.51 -18.69 -3.43
N ASN A 144 -2.93 -19.88 -3.90
CA ASN A 144 -4.34 -20.09 -4.24
C ASN A 144 -5.14 -20.21 -2.93
N PRO A 145 -6.15 -19.34 -2.67
CA PRO A 145 -6.96 -19.46 -1.45
C PRO A 145 -7.60 -20.84 -1.27
N GLU A 146 -8.02 -21.48 -2.36
CA GLU A 146 -8.65 -22.82 -2.30
C GLU A 146 -7.72 -23.87 -1.66
N SER A 147 -6.41 -23.76 -1.83
CA SER A 147 -5.47 -24.70 -1.22
C SER A 147 -5.42 -24.60 0.31
N LEU A 148 -5.89 -23.49 0.87
CA LEU A 148 -5.92 -23.25 2.31
C LEU A 148 -7.25 -23.63 2.95
N LEU A 149 -8.34 -23.75 2.17
CA LEU A 149 -9.69 -23.94 2.71
C LEU A 149 -9.85 -25.26 3.46
N LEU A 150 -9.31 -26.35 2.94
CA LEU A 150 -9.44 -27.67 3.54
C LEU A 150 -8.73 -27.75 4.90
N GLU A 151 -7.49 -27.33 4.96
CA GLU A 151 -6.71 -27.28 6.20
C GLU A 151 -7.27 -26.25 7.17
N GLY A 152 -7.71 -25.10 6.66
CA GLY A 152 -8.37 -24.07 7.46
C GLY A 152 -9.67 -24.55 8.10
N ALA A 153 -10.51 -25.30 7.38
CA ALA A 153 -11.73 -25.89 7.92
C ALA A 153 -11.42 -26.90 9.03
N ARG A 154 -10.42 -27.77 8.82
CA ARG A 154 -9.96 -28.72 9.83
C ARG A 154 -9.49 -28.01 11.10
N ARG A 155 -8.67 -26.96 10.98
CA ARG A 155 -8.19 -26.17 12.12
C ARG A 155 -9.32 -25.43 12.84
N MET A 156 -10.31 -24.95 12.12
CA MET A 156 -11.51 -24.33 12.69
C MET A 156 -12.29 -25.30 13.57
N ASP A 157 -12.54 -26.50 13.08
CA ASP A 157 -13.26 -27.54 13.83
C ASP A 157 -12.50 -27.93 15.10
N GLU A 158 -11.21 -28.16 15.00
CA GLU A 158 -10.36 -28.46 16.16
C GLU A 158 -10.32 -27.29 17.16
N TRP A 159 -10.20 -26.04 16.68
CA TRP A 159 -10.17 -24.85 17.53
C TRP A 159 -11.47 -24.63 18.31
N ASN A 160 -12.61 -24.92 17.71
CA ASN A 160 -13.91 -24.86 18.40
C ASN A 160 -13.97 -25.79 19.62
N LEU A 161 -13.27 -26.91 19.61
CA LEU A 161 -13.17 -27.82 20.76
C LEU A 161 -12.21 -27.26 21.83
N VAL A 162 -11.10 -26.65 21.38
CA VAL A 162 -10.10 -26.00 22.26
C VAL A 162 -10.75 -24.82 22.99
N GLU A 163 -11.42 -23.91 22.29
CA GLU A 163 -12.02 -22.70 22.87
C GLU A 163 -13.09 -23.01 23.95
N LYS A 164 -13.82 -24.11 23.82
CA LYS A 164 -14.79 -24.53 24.84
C LYS A 164 -14.13 -24.86 26.19
N LYS A 165 -12.91 -25.40 26.19
CA LYS A 165 -12.18 -25.75 27.41
C LYS A 165 -11.19 -24.69 27.85
N ILE A 166 -10.65 -23.96 26.89
CA ILE A 166 -9.63 -22.91 27.06
C ILE A 166 -10.16 -21.60 26.46
N PRO A 167 -11.20 -20.98 27.07
CA PRO A 167 -11.84 -19.77 26.52
C PRO A 167 -11.00 -18.49 26.61
N SER A 168 -9.84 -18.54 27.28
CA SER A 168 -8.95 -17.40 27.45
C SER A 168 -7.53 -17.88 27.78
N PHE A 169 -6.52 -17.11 27.38
CA PHE A 169 -5.11 -17.44 27.62
C PHE A 169 -4.58 -16.97 28.97
N ASP A 170 -5.36 -16.25 29.77
CA ASP A 170 -5.05 -15.91 31.15
C ASP A 170 -5.31 -17.07 32.14
N LEU A 171 -5.68 -18.24 31.63
CA LEU A 171 -5.92 -19.43 32.43
C LEU A 171 -4.60 -20.05 32.86
N VAL A 172 -4.55 -20.49 34.12
CA VAL A 172 -3.43 -21.20 34.73
C VAL A 172 -3.82 -22.65 34.95
N PHE A 173 -2.90 -23.54 34.60
CA PHE A 173 -3.06 -24.99 34.72
C PHE A 173 -1.95 -25.58 35.59
N GLU A 174 -2.23 -26.69 36.24
CA GLU A 174 -1.32 -27.47 37.07
C GLU A 174 -1.26 -28.93 36.60
N VAL A 175 -0.11 -29.57 36.72
CA VAL A 175 0.08 -30.97 36.34
C VAL A 175 -0.42 -31.90 37.43
N ASP A 176 -1.24 -32.87 37.10
CA ASP A 176 -1.59 -33.99 37.99
C ASP A 176 -0.48 -35.04 37.93
N GLN A 177 0.53 -34.91 38.82
CA GLN A 177 1.69 -35.78 38.91
C GLN A 177 1.28 -37.25 39.13
N SER A 178 0.16 -37.50 39.81
CA SER A 178 -0.28 -38.87 40.11
C SER A 178 -0.73 -39.62 38.87
N ARG A 179 -1.34 -38.91 37.94
CA ARG A 179 -1.81 -39.47 36.66
C ARG A 179 -0.69 -39.60 35.63
N VAL A 180 0.21 -38.60 35.55
CA VAL A 180 1.34 -38.66 34.64
C VAL A 180 2.27 -39.84 34.97
N SER A 181 2.50 -40.11 36.29
CA SER A 181 3.34 -41.21 36.72
C SER A 181 2.67 -42.59 36.60
N ALA A 182 1.36 -42.67 36.57
CA ALA A 182 0.60 -43.92 36.52
C ALA A 182 0.30 -44.42 35.10
N THR A 183 0.56 -43.62 34.06
CA THR A 183 0.11 -43.94 32.70
C THR A 183 1.32 -44.00 31.75
N ASP A 184 1.46 -45.14 31.08
CA ASP A 184 2.46 -45.34 29.99
C ASP A 184 1.93 -44.74 28.67
N ALA A 185 1.38 -43.50 28.73
CA ALA A 185 0.78 -42.85 27.60
C ALA A 185 1.84 -42.22 26.68
N SER A 186 1.79 -42.56 25.42
CA SER A 186 2.63 -41.90 24.40
C SER A 186 2.14 -40.46 24.18
N LEU A 187 2.75 -39.49 24.87
CA LEU A 187 2.56 -38.05 24.60
C LEU A 187 3.17 -37.68 23.28
N THR A 188 2.49 -36.79 22.51
CA THR A 188 3.10 -36.17 21.33
C THR A 188 4.24 -35.23 21.76
N GLU A 189 5.10 -34.84 20.84
CA GLU A 189 6.23 -33.94 21.12
C GLU A 189 5.71 -32.59 21.65
N GLU A 190 4.65 -32.06 21.04
CA GLU A 190 4.02 -30.81 21.47
C GLU A 190 3.44 -30.92 22.88
N GLN A 191 2.80 -32.06 23.20
CA GLN A 191 2.26 -32.30 24.54
C GLN A 191 3.34 -32.37 25.61
N ARG A 192 4.53 -32.93 25.31
CA ARG A 192 5.67 -32.95 26.23
C ARG A 192 6.20 -31.54 26.49
N ILE A 193 6.43 -30.76 25.42
CA ILE A 193 6.89 -29.37 25.52
C ILE A 193 5.94 -28.54 26.38
N VAL A 194 4.63 -28.65 26.13
CA VAL A 194 3.61 -27.92 26.89
C VAL A 194 3.56 -28.38 28.34
N LEU A 195 3.63 -29.69 28.60
CA LEU A 195 3.57 -30.25 29.93
C LEU A 195 4.74 -29.80 30.81
N ASP A 196 5.94 -29.72 30.24
CA ASP A 196 7.15 -29.27 30.93
C ASP A 196 7.11 -27.79 31.35
N LEU A 197 6.28 -26.98 30.68
CA LEU A 197 6.11 -25.56 30.97
C LEU A 197 4.95 -25.26 31.94
N ILE A 198 4.10 -26.23 32.22
CA ILE A 198 2.97 -26.08 33.16
C ILE A 198 3.45 -26.26 34.60
N ASP A 199 3.46 -25.18 35.37
CA ASP A 199 3.97 -25.14 36.75
C ASP A 199 2.97 -24.64 37.82
N GLY A 200 1.71 -24.42 37.41
CA GLY A 200 0.69 -23.87 38.31
C GLY A 200 0.74 -22.34 38.49
N GLN A 201 1.65 -21.65 37.83
CA GLN A 201 1.82 -20.19 37.91
C GLN A 201 1.73 -19.52 36.54
N ARG A 202 2.31 -20.12 35.53
CA ARG A 202 2.26 -19.64 34.14
C ARG A 202 0.85 -19.77 33.58
N ASP A 203 0.38 -18.72 32.94
CA ASP A 203 -0.84 -18.77 32.14
C ASP A 203 -0.55 -19.34 30.73
N VAL A 204 -1.60 -19.64 30.00
CA VAL A 204 -1.49 -20.18 28.63
C VAL A 204 -0.70 -19.26 27.70
N GLN A 205 -0.83 -17.94 27.88
CA GLN A 205 -0.05 -16.99 27.07
C GLN A 205 1.46 -17.14 27.31
N SER A 206 1.86 -17.27 28.55
CA SER A 206 3.27 -17.51 28.91
C SER A 206 3.77 -18.84 28.33
N VAL A 207 2.95 -19.90 28.36
CA VAL A 207 3.28 -21.19 27.74
C VAL A 207 3.44 -21.05 26.22
N ILE A 208 2.57 -20.30 25.53
CA ILE A 208 2.70 -20.01 24.10
C ILE A 208 4.03 -19.28 23.82
N ASP A 209 4.34 -18.26 24.61
CA ASP A 209 5.53 -17.42 24.43
C ASP A 209 6.84 -18.23 24.64
N GLU A 210 6.86 -19.18 25.58
CA GLU A 210 8.07 -19.94 25.96
C GLU A 210 8.22 -21.29 25.23
N SER A 211 7.11 -21.93 24.81
CA SER A 211 7.15 -23.25 24.15
C SER A 211 7.79 -23.21 22.75
N GLY A 212 7.79 -22.04 22.12
CA GLY A 212 8.15 -21.91 20.71
C GLY A 212 7.15 -22.61 19.77
N LEU A 213 6.00 -23.11 20.23
CA LEU A 213 4.91 -23.66 19.43
C LEU A 213 3.97 -22.54 18.99
N VAL A 214 3.30 -22.69 17.86
CA VAL A 214 2.24 -21.74 17.49
C VAL A 214 1.02 -21.94 18.40
N GLU A 215 0.25 -20.88 18.57
CA GLU A 215 -0.92 -20.83 19.46
C GLU A 215 -1.88 -22.00 19.27
N PHE A 216 -2.12 -22.41 18.02
CA PHE A 216 -2.95 -23.56 17.68
C PHE A 216 -2.38 -24.89 18.21
N GLU A 217 -1.06 -25.10 18.10
CA GLU A 217 -0.39 -26.31 18.58
C GLU A 217 -0.42 -26.39 20.11
N VAL A 218 -0.17 -25.26 20.80
CA VAL A 218 -0.27 -25.20 22.28
C VAL A 218 -1.70 -25.46 22.73
N GLY A 219 -2.69 -24.81 22.10
CA GLY A 219 -4.08 -25.00 22.41
C GLY A 219 -4.54 -26.47 22.24
N LYS A 220 -4.11 -27.10 21.13
CA LYS A 220 -4.40 -28.51 20.84
C LYS A 220 -3.71 -29.46 21.82
N ALA A 221 -2.44 -29.23 22.12
CA ALA A 221 -1.67 -30.02 23.08
C ALA A 221 -2.33 -29.94 24.48
N LEU A 222 -2.63 -28.73 24.93
CA LEU A 222 -3.27 -28.47 26.22
C LEU A 222 -4.68 -29.06 26.28
N TYR A 223 -5.45 -28.99 25.20
CA TYR A 223 -6.77 -29.66 25.11
C TYR A 223 -6.64 -31.17 25.27
N GLY A 224 -5.65 -31.79 24.66
CA GLY A 224 -5.36 -33.22 24.81
C GLY A 224 -5.00 -33.55 26.25
N LEU A 225 -4.10 -32.83 26.88
CA LEU A 225 -3.68 -33.00 28.28
C LEU A 225 -4.85 -32.80 29.27
N LEU A 226 -5.72 -31.83 29.01
CA LEU A 226 -6.97 -31.65 29.79
C LEU A 226 -7.95 -32.78 29.63
N THR A 227 -8.05 -33.33 28.43
CA THR A 227 -9.02 -34.41 28.15
C THR A 227 -8.57 -35.72 28.77
N THR A 228 -7.27 -35.98 28.81
CA THR A 228 -6.67 -37.14 29.50
C THR A 228 -6.60 -36.96 31.02
N GLY A 229 -6.79 -35.75 31.51
CA GLY A 229 -6.70 -35.40 32.92
C GLY A 229 -5.27 -35.28 33.44
N PHE A 230 -4.26 -35.14 32.58
CA PHE A 230 -2.87 -34.91 32.99
C PHE A 230 -2.66 -33.49 33.53
N VAL A 231 -3.50 -32.56 33.14
CA VAL A 231 -3.52 -31.19 33.68
C VAL A 231 -4.91 -30.81 34.13
N GLN A 232 -4.97 -29.95 35.13
CA GLN A 232 -6.24 -29.40 35.64
C GLN A 232 -6.14 -27.87 35.72
N ARG A 233 -7.27 -27.19 35.57
CA ARG A 233 -7.35 -25.74 35.69
C ARG A 233 -7.28 -25.33 37.16
N VAL A 234 -6.33 -24.44 37.51
CA VAL A 234 -6.13 -23.94 38.88
C VAL A 234 -6.72 -22.55 39.06
N GLY A 235 -6.64 -21.69 38.05
CA GLY A 235 -7.10 -20.32 38.19
C GLY A 235 -6.99 -19.50 36.92
N ARG A 236 -6.83 -18.19 37.15
CA ARG A 236 -6.46 -17.19 36.15
C ARG A 236 -5.40 -16.29 36.75
N THR A 237 -4.46 -15.83 35.94
CA THR A 237 -3.58 -14.74 36.32
C THR A 237 -4.44 -13.52 36.67
N LYS A 238 -4.28 -13.00 37.89
CA LYS A 238 -4.87 -11.69 38.24
C LYS A 238 -4.16 -10.65 37.38
N ALA A 239 -4.91 -9.99 36.50
CA ALA A 239 -4.40 -8.80 35.82
C ALA A 239 -3.92 -7.82 36.89
N THR A 240 -2.63 -7.69 37.06
CA THR A 240 -2.02 -6.61 37.86
C THR A 240 -2.26 -5.32 37.11
N VAL A 241 -3.43 -4.72 37.33
CA VAL A 241 -3.74 -3.38 36.85
C VAL A 241 -2.95 -2.40 37.71
N ALA A 242 -1.72 -2.19 37.36
CA ALA A 242 -1.05 -0.94 37.70
C ALA A 242 -1.47 0.09 36.64
N PRO A 243 -1.89 1.31 37.00
CA PRO A 243 -2.24 2.35 36.06
C PRO A 243 -0.99 3.07 35.52
N GLN A 244 0.08 2.37 35.25
CA GLN A 244 1.12 2.85 34.38
C GLN A 244 0.68 2.53 32.96
N VAL A 245 0.57 3.60 32.13
CA VAL A 245 0.40 3.46 30.68
C VAL A 245 1.56 2.61 30.21
N SER A 246 1.34 1.30 30.06
CA SER A 246 2.43 0.40 29.73
C SER A 246 2.92 0.75 28.32
N GLU A 247 4.23 0.76 28.14
CA GLU A 247 4.88 0.95 26.83
C GLU A 247 4.22 0.06 25.78
N THR A 248 3.93 -1.20 26.16
CA THR A 248 3.21 -2.18 25.37
C THR A 248 1.89 -1.67 24.81
N ARG A 249 1.09 -0.99 25.61
CA ARG A 249 -0.20 -0.44 25.16
C ARG A 249 -0.04 0.68 24.14
N ILE A 250 0.98 1.51 24.29
CA ILE A 250 1.30 2.56 23.31
C ILE A 250 1.72 1.92 21.98
N GLU A 251 2.55 0.87 22.04
CA GLU A 251 2.98 0.13 20.86
C GLU A 251 1.82 -0.58 20.17
N GLU A 252 0.91 -1.19 20.92
CA GLU A 252 -0.30 -1.83 20.38
C GLU A 252 -1.14 -0.84 19.57
N HIS A 253 -1.48 0.33 20.15
CA HIS A 253 -2.22 1.37 19.44
C HIS A 253 -1.47 1.90 18.22
N ARG A 254 -0.14 2.08 18.32
CA ARG A 254 0.67 2.52 17.19
C ARG A 254 0.66 1.51 16.06
N ASN A 255 0.87 0.22 16.36
CA ASN A 255 0.86 -0.86 15.39
C ASN A 255 -0.51 -1.00 14.71
N LEU A 256 -1.61 -0.91 15.49
CA LEU A 256 -2.97 -0.89 14.95
C LEU A 256 -3.19 0.30 14.02
N GLY A 257 -2.80 1.49 14.44
CA GLY A 257 -2.94 2.70 13.62
C GLY A 257 -2.18 2.62 12.29
N ILE A 258 -0.95 2.10 12.31
CA ILE A 258 -0.15 1.86 11.09
C ILE A 258 -0.80 0.80 10.21
N ALA A 259 -1.31 -0.29 10.79
CA ALA A 259 -1.97 -1.34 10.05
C ALA A 259 -3.27 -0.85 9.39
N PHE A 260 -4.08 -0.08 10.09
CA PHE A 260 -5.27 0.56 9.52
C PHE A 260 -4.92 1.52 8.36
N TYR A 261 -3.82 2.28 8.49
CA TYR A 261 -3.32 3.11 7.38
C TYR A 261 -2.94 2.27 6.15
N LYS A 262 -2.20 1.18 6.34
CA LYS A 262 -1.78 0.27 5.25
C LYS A 262 -2.96 -0.38 4.54
N THR A 263 -4.03 -0.65 5.26
CA THR A 263 -5.24 -1.30 4.75
C THR A 263 -6.30 -0.31 4.25
N GLY A 264 -6.00 1.00 4.21
CA GLY A 264 -6.92 2.02 3.72
C GLY A 264 -8.00 2.47 4.71
N MET A 265 -8.03 1.91 5.93
CA MET A 265 -8.98 2.26 7.00
C MET A 265 -8.52 3.55 7.70
N LEU A 266 -8.63 4.68 7.00
CA LEU A 266 -7.99 5.93 7.39
C LEU A 266 -8.57 6.56 8.66
N ASP A 267 -9.88 6.43 8.90
CA ASP A 267 -10.52 6.98 10.10
C ASP A 267 -10.15 6.19 11.36
N GLU A 268 -10.07 4.86 11.23
CA GLU A 268 -9.59 3.96 12.27
C GLU A 268 -8.13 4.24 12.59
N ALA A 269 -7.29 4.43 11.56
CA ALA A 269 -5.90 4.80 11.72
C ALA A 269 -5.75 6.09 12.54
N LEU A 270 -6.53 7.13 12.22
CA LEU A 270 -6.51 8.39 12.96
C LEU A 270 -6.91 8.21 14.44
N ARG A 271 -7.93 7.39 14.73
CA ARG A 271 -8.36 7.14 16.11
C ARG A 271 -7.24 6.51 16.94
N GLU A 272 -6.65 5.43 16.43
CA GLU A 272 -5.59 4.71 17.14
C GLU A 272 -4.32 5.57 17.30
N LEU A 273 -3.90 6.26 16.26
CA LEU A 273 -2.70 7.13 16.31
C LEU A 273 -2.91 8.34 17.21
N ARG A 274 -4.10 8.95 17.24
CA ARG A 274 -4.43 10.03 18.20
C ARG A 274 -4.38 9.51 19.62
N ARG A 275 -4.83 8.27 19.86
CA ARG A 275 -4.72 7.65 21.18
C ARG A 275 -3.27 7.50 21.63
N VAL A 276 -2.36 7.16 20.71
CA VAL A 276 -0.90 7.16 21.00
C VAL A 276 -0.42 8.54 21.42
N VAL A 277 -0.81 9.60 20.70
CA VAL A 277 -0.40 10.99 21.01
C VAL A 277 -0.99 11.49 22.34
N GLU A 278 -2.21 11.07 22.71
CA GLU A 278 -2.80 11.34 24.04
C GLU A 278 -1.99 10.66 25.15
N LEU A 279 -1.56 9.43 24.94
CA LEU A 279 -0.77 8.66 25.92
C LEU A 279 0.68 9.11 25.98
N ARG A 280 1.25 9.53 24.85
CA ARG A 280 2.62 10.02 24.69
C ARG A 280 2.67 11.15 23.68
N SER A 281 2.58 12.37 24.14
CA SER A 281 2.58 13.57 23.31
C SER A 281 3.86 13.77 22.48
N SER A 282 4.98 13.17 22.88
CA SER A 282 6.27 13.23 22.17
C SER A 282 6.48 12.11 21.13
N ASP A 283 5.44 11.30 20.82
CA ASP A 283 5.57 10.22 19.84
C ASP A 283 5.63 10.78 18.41
N ALA A 284 6.84 10.90 17.88
CA ALA A 284 7.09 11.42 16.55
C ALA A 284 6.52 10.52 15.44
N SER A 285 6.55 9.18 15.66
CA SER A 285 6.03 8.21 14.70
C SER A 285 4.51 8.33 14.54
N ALA A 286 3.79 8.40 15.66
CA ALA A 286 2.33 8.56 15.61
C ALA A 286 1.92 9.88 14.95
N ARG A 287 2.58 11.01 15.29
CA ARG A 287 2.31 12.30 14.63
C ARG A 287 2.62 12.27 13.14
N PHE A 288 3.73 11.65 12.74
CA PHE A 288 4.07 11.45 11.35
C PHE A 288 2.95 10.72 10.60
N PHE A 289 2.52 9.56 11.11
CA PHE A 289 1.45 8.79 10.47
C PHE A 289 0.10 9.51 10.48
N ILE A 290 -0.24 10.29 11.52
CA ILE A 290 -1.44 11.16 11.49
C ILE A 290 -1.34 12.13 10.30
N GLY A 291 -0.21 12.80 10.12
CA GLY A 291 0.00 13.73 9.01
C GLY A 291 -0.14 13.05 7.64
N VAL A 292 0.43 11.86 7.48
CA VAL A 292 0.33 11.07 6.23
C VAL A 292 -1.11 10.62 5.97
N VAL A 293 -1.83 10.16 7.00
CA VAL A 293 -3.25 9.77 6.88
C VAL A 293 -4.11 10.97 6.47
N LEU A 294 -3.92 12.13 7.10
CA LEU A 294 -4.63 13.36 6.74
C LEU A 294 -4.36 13.79 5.30
N ALA A 295 -3.10 13.69 4.85
CA ALA A 295 -2.73 13.95 3.47
C ALA A 295 -3.46 13.01 2.50
N ARG A 296 -3.54 11.70 2.82
CA ARG A 296 -4.26 10.72 2.01
C ARG A 296 -5.78 10.97 1.96
N GLN A 297 -6.33 11.61 3.01
CA GLN A 297 -7.72 12.08 3.04
C GLN A 297 -7.94 13.41 2.29
N GLY A 298 -6.90 14.02 1.73
CA GLY A 298 -6.97 15.34 1.09
C GLY A 298 -7.05 16.52 2.07
N LYS A 299 -6.88 16.29 3.38
CA LYS A 299 -6.92 17.32 4.43
C LYS A 299 -5.55 18.01 4.55
N TRP A 300 -5.16 18.68 3.48
CA TRP A 300 -3.80 19.22 3.30
C TRP A 300 -3.38 20.21 4.39
N ALA A 301 -4.27 21.10 4.83
CA ALA A 301 -3.96 22.09 5.86
C ALA A 301 -3.69 21.45 7.24
N GLU A 302 -4.53 20.49 7.64
CA GLU A 302 -4.35 19.75 8.89
C GLU A 302 -3.06 18.90 8.83
N ALA A 303 -2.82 18.22 7.69
CA ALA A 303 -1.60 17.44 7.47
C ALA A 303 -0.34 18.32 7.61
N THR A 304 -0.35 19.53 7.03
CA THR A 304 0.77 20.48 7.17
C THR A 304 1.04 20.82 8.64
N THR A 305 0.00 21.12 9.41
CA THR A 305 0.13 21.47 10.85
C THR A 305 0.78 20.32 11.60
N VAL A 306 0.22 19.11 11.48
CA VAL A 306 0.69 17.94 12.23
C VAL A 306 2.10 17.52 11.80
N LEU A 307 2.44 17.60 10.51
CA LEU A 307 3.79 17.26 10.02
C LEU A 307 4.83 18.31 10.46
N LYS A 308 4.46 19.61 10.53
CA LYS A 308 5.31 20.66 11.10
C LYS A 308 5.61 20.38 12.58
N GLU A 309 4.59 20.04 13.36
CA GLU A 309 4.77 19.64 14.77
C GLU A 309 5.68 18.40 14.87
N ALA A 310 5.43 17.37 14.07
CA ALA A 310 6.27 16.17 14.04
C ALA A 310 7.74 16.50 13.73
N ALA A 311 7.99 17.44 12.82
CA ALA A 311 9.34 17.84 12.40
C ALA A 311 10.15 18.56 13.50
N THR A 312 9.50 19.08 14.54
CA THR A 312 10.16 19.72 15.71
C THR A 312 10.57 18.74 16.79
N LEU A 313 10.08 17.51 16.76
CA LEU A 313 10.37 16.51 17.80
C LEU A 313 11.81 15.98 17.69
N PRO A 314 12.43 15.60 18.83
CA PRO A 314 13.80 15.05 18.83
C PRO A 314 13.89 13.74 18.04
N GLY A 315 15.02 13.55 17.33
CA GLY A 315 15.30 12.31 16.60
C GLY A 315 14.49 12.10 15.32
N VAL A 316 13.78 13.12 14.86
CA VAL A 316 12.97 13.06 13.64
C VAL A 316 13.86 12.98 12.40
N ARG A 317 13.53 12.04 11.53
CA ARG A 317 14.25 11.79 10.28
C ARG A 317 13.80 12.74 9.18
N TYR A 318 14.65 12.91 8.16
CA TYR A 318 14.34 13.68 6.95
C TYR A 318 13.04 13.23 6.24
N GLY A 319 12.61 11.96 6.39
CA GLY A 319 11.37 11.48 5.80
C GLY A 319 10.11 12.23 6.24
N VAL A 320 10.09 12.80 7.45
CA VAL A 320 8.99 13.67 7.90
C VAL A 320 8.96 14.97 7.11
N LEU A 321 10.13 15.58 6.90
CA LEU A 321 10.28 16.80 6.09
C LEU A 321 9.94 16.53 4.62
N HIS A 322 10.34 15.38 4.09
CA HIS A 322 9.98 14.98 2.72
C HIS A 322 8.46 14.89 2.53
N ASN A 323 7.73 14.26 3.47
CA ASN A 323 6.27 14.20 3.41
C ASN A 323 5.61 15.57 3.65
N LEU A 324 6.19 16.43 4.52
CA LEU A 324 5.72 17.81 4.69
C LEU A 324 5.87 18.60 3.37
N ALA A 325 7.00 18.46 2.70
CA ALA A 325 7.22 19.12 1.41
C ALA A 325 6.24 18.65 0.34
N TYR A 326 5.94 17.35 0.28
CA TYR A 326 4.90 16.83 -0.60
C TYR A 326 3.53 17.48 -0.32
N VAL A 327 3.14 17.60 0.95
CA VAL A 327 1.87 18.24 1.33
C VAL A 327 1.85 19.73 0.97
N LEU A 328 2.98 20.42 1.10
CA LEU A 328 3.13 21.83 0.70
C LEU A 328 3.08 22.01 -0.83
N GLU A 329 3.72 21.12 -1.57
CA GLU A 329 3.64 21.05 -3.04
C GLU A 329 2.19 20.90 -3.51
N ARG A 330 1.42 19.98 -2.91
CA ARG A 330 -0.01 19.77 -3.22
C ARG A 330 -0.89 20.99 -2.93
N GLN A 331 -0.43 21.92 -2.09
CA GLN A 331 -1.08 23.22 -1.81
C GLN A 331 -0.57 24.36 -2.71
N GLY A 332 0.34 24.11 -3.64
CA GLY A 332 0.98 25.14 -4.47
C GLY A 332 1.99 26.01 -3.73
N ARG A 333 2.38 25.63 -2.50
CA ARG A 333 3.34 26.38 -1.64
C ARG A 333 4.77 25.99 -1.98
N TYR A 334 5.17 26.19 -3.23
CA TYR A 334 6.43 25.65 -3.78
C TYR A 334 7.68 26.20 -3.08
N ALA A 335 7.70 27.47 -2.70
CA ALA A 335 8.85 28.05 -2.00
C ALA A 335 9.07 27.41 -0.62
N GLU A 336 7.99 27.13 0.12
CA GLU A 336 8.09 26.45 1.41
C GLU A 336 8.45 24.97 1.23
N ALA A 337 7.90 24.31 0.20
CA ALA A 337 8.24 22.92 -0.13
C ALA A 337 9.73 22.80 -0.46
N GLN A 338 10.27 23.71 -1.27
CA GLN A 338 11.69 23.75 -1.61
C GLN A 338 12.58 23.89 -0.37
N SER A 339 12.33 24.91 0.46
CA SER A 339 13.08 25.12 1.71
C SER A 339 13.02 23.91 2.63
N THR A 340 11.84 23.25 2.70
CA THR A 340 11.65 22.03 3.51
C THR A 340 12.44 20.84 2.96
N LEU A 341 12.53 20.68 1.64
CA LEU A 341 13.33 19.64 1.00
C LEU A 341 14.83 19.87 1.16
N GLU A 342 15.28 21.12 1.10
CA GLU A 342 16.67 21.48 1.39
C GLU A 342 17.04 21.14 2.84
N ASP A 343 16.13 21.36 3.79
CA ASP A 343 16.34 20.93 5.18
C ASP A 343 16.36 19.40 5.29
N ALA A 344 15.48 18.70 4.57
CA ALA A 344 15.50 17.24 4.49
C ALA A 344 16.84 16.71 3.96
N ALA A 345 17.37 17.34 2.91
CA ALA A 345 18.67 16.99 2.34
C ALA A 345 19.81 17.19 3.35
N ARG A 346 19.84 18.34 4.06
CA ARG A 346 20.81 18.61 5.13
C ARG A 346 20.77 17.60 6.28
N ARG A 347 19.58 17.07 6.60
CA ARG A 347 19.40 16.06 7.67
C ARG A 347 19.63 14.61 7.21
N GLY A 348 20.32 14.41 6.09
CA GLY A 348 20.74 13.10 5.60
C GLY A 348 19.92 12.59 4.40
N GLY A 349 18.97 13.37 3.89
CA GLY A 349 18.17 13.01 2.71
C GLY A 349 18.88 13.27 1.38
N ALA A 350 20.09 13.86 1.38
CA ALA A 350 20.79 14.21 0.14
C ALA A 350 21.12 12.98 -0.75
N ALA A 351 21.32 11.82 -0.15
CA ALA A 351 21.58 10.54 -0.83
C ALA A 351 20.29 9.73 -1.12
N ASP A 352 19.11 10.25 -0.81
CA ASP A 352 17.84 9.58 -1.12
C ASP A 352 17.32 10.07 -2.47
N ALA A 353 17.18 9.13 -3.43
CA ALA A 353 16.65 9.40 -4.77
C ALA A 353 15.27 10.08 -4.74
N ARG A 354 14.42 9.75 -3.76
CA ARG A 354 13.08 10.32 -3.62
C ARG A 354 13.15 11.80 -3.25
N VAL A 355 14.04 12.17 -2.32
CA VAL A 355 14.24 13.57 -1.90
C VAL A 355 14.75 14.39 -3.07
N GLN A 356 15.76 13.91 -3.80
CA GLN A 356 16.31 14.60 -4.98
C GLN A 356 15.28 14.71 -6.10
N THR A 357 14.48 13.66 -6.32
CA THR A 357 13.38 13.72 -7.29
C THR A 357 12.35 14.78 -6.90
N SER A 358 11.96 14.85 -5.62
CA SER A 358 11.01 15.86 -5.13
C SER A 358 11.56 17.28 -5.22
N ILE A 359 12.87 17.49 -4.99
CA ILE A 359 13.52 18.78 -5.21
C ILE A 359 13.36 19.20 -6.69
N GLY A 360 13.64 18.28 -7.63
CA GLY A 360 13.47 18.57 -9.05
C GLY A 360 12.02 18.84 -9.45
N ILE A 361 11.07 18.08 -8.91
CA ILE A 361 9.63 18.29 -9.17
C ILE A 361 9.20 19.67 -8.67
N VAL A 362 9.53 20.02 -7.43
CA VAL A 362 9.15 21.31 -6.84
C VAL A 362 9.78 22.49 -7.59
N ALA A 363 11.05 22.38 -7.97
CA ALA A 363 11.74 23.39 -8.79
C ALA A 363 11.01 23.58 -10.13
N LEU A 364 10.63 22.49 -10.81
CA LEU A 364 9.89 22.55 -12.06
C LEU A 364 8.53 23.24 -11.91
N LEU A 365 7.79 22.88 -10.87
CA LEU A 365 6.46 23.46 -10.58
C LEU A 365 6.57 24.94 -10.17
N ALA A 366 7.70 25.34 -9.60
CA ALA A 366 8.02 26.75 -9.32
C ALA A 366 8.50 27.53 -10.56
N GLY A 367 8.66 26.87 -11.71
CA GLY A 367 9.12 27.46 -12.97
C GLY A 367 10.64 27.47 -13.17
N ASP A 368 11.44 26.94 -12.24
CA ASP A 368 12.88 26.83 -12.35
C ASP A 368 13.29 25.52 -13.04
N VAL A 369 13.23 25.54 -14.37
CA VAL A 369 13.52 24.36 -15.21
C VAL A 369 14.98 23.93 -15.11
N VAL A 370 15.92 24.87 -14.91
CA VAL A 370 17.37 24.58 -14.85
C VAL A 370 17.70 23.82 -13.56
N SER A 371 17.23 24.33 -12.42
CA SER A 371 17.41 23.65 -11.13
C SER A 371 16.70 22.28 -11.10
N ALA A 372 15.54 22.18 -11.76
CA ALA A 372 14.83 20.90 -11.89
C ALA A 372 15.68 19.86 -12.66
N ASP A 373 16.30 20.24 -13.77
CA ASP A 373 17.15 19.33 -14.55
C ASP A 373 18.36 18.86 -13.74
N ALA A 374 19.01 19.79 -13.03
CA ALA A 374 20.15 19.45 -12.17
C ALA A 374 19.76 18.45 -11.05
N ALA A 375 18.62 18.68 -10.35
CA ALA A 375 18.18 17.84 -9.26
C ALA A 375 17.72 16.46 -9.75
N LEU A 376 16.95 16.38 -10.84
CA LEU A 376 16.52 15.11 -11.44
C LEU A 376 17.71 14.32 -12.00
N GLY A 377 18.72 15.01 -12.57
CA GLY A 377 19.98 14.41 -12.98
C GLY A 377 20.76 13.82 -11.79
N ALA A 378 20.82 14.54 -10.66
CA ALA A 378 21.45 14.07 -9.44
C ALA A 378 20.71 12.89 -8.80
N ALA A 379 19.38 12.80 -8.95
CA ALA A 379 18.58 11.69 -8.45
C ALA A 379 18.87 10.37 -9.19
N ARG A 380 19.19 10.42 -10.49
CA ARG A 380 19.31 9.22 -11.36
C ARG A 380 20.27 8.15 -10.81
N PRO A 381 21.53 8.47 -10.45
CA PRO A 381 22.47 7.48 -9.92
C PRO A 381 22.07 6.94 -8.54
N LEU A 382 21.28 7.68 -7.76
CA LEU A 382 20.86 7.27 -6.41
C LEU A 382 19.84 6.11 -6.41
N PHE A 383 19.21 5.80 -7.54
CA PHE A 383 18.36 4.61 -7.67
C PHE A 383 19.19 3.31 -7.72
N GLY A 384 20.49 3.38 -7.97
CA GLY A 384 21.39 2.23 -8.04
C GLY A 384 20.99 1.25 -9.16
N SER A 385 20.81 -0.03 -8.81
CA SER A 385 20.39 -1.08 -9.74
C SER A 385 18.88 -1.12 -10.02
N ARG A 386 18.08 -0.38 -9.25
CA ARG A 386 16.63 -0.27 -9.49
C ARG A 386 16.35 0.77 -10.56
N PRO A 387 15.34 0.56 -11.41
CA PRO A 387 14.91 1.63 -12.32
C PRO A 387 14.35 2.80 -11.52
N PRO A 388 14.49 4.05 -12.00
CA PRO A 388 13.77 5.19 -11.44
C PRO A 388 12.26 4.96 -11.47
N THR A 389 11.53 5.71 -10.64
CA THR A 389 10.07 5.66 -10.62
C THR A 389 9.46 6.25 -11.90
N ALA A 390 8.24 5.85 -12.24
CA ALA A 390 7.50 6.44 -13.38
C ALA A 390 7.39 7.98 -13.26
N ALA A 391 7.23 8.50 -12.04
CA ALA A 391 7.21 9.93 -11.77
C ALA A 391 8.54 10.59 -12.13
N TRP A 392 9.69 10.00 -11.78
CA TRP A 392 10.98 10.52 -12.18
C TRP A 392 11.11 10.62 -13.71
N PHE A 393 10.76 9.55 -14.43
CA PHE A 393 10.79 9.55 -15.91
C PHE A 393 9.88 10.62 -16.50
N HIS A 394 8.67 10.77 -15.95
CA HIS A 394 7.73 11.82 -16.37
C HIS A 394 8.33 13.22 -16.25
N TYR A 395 8.81 13.58 -15.05
CA TYR A 395 9.29 14.93 -14.78
C TYR A 395 10.65 15.21 -15.45
N ALA A 396 11.54 14.22 -15.52
CA ALA A 396 12.81 14.37 -16.21
C ALA A 396 12.62 14.60 -17.73
N ALA A 397 11.70 13.89 -18.36
CA ALA A 397 11.36 14.08 -19.75
C ALA A 397 10.67 15.43 -20.00
N LEU A 398 9.75 15.83 -19.13
CA LEU A 398 9.08 17.13 -19.22
C LEU A 398 10.10 18.26 -19.10
N THR A 399 11.04 18.17 -18.17
CA THR A 399 12.12 19.15 -17.99
C THR A 399 13.00 19.21 -19.24
N ALA A 400 13.42 18.08 -19.80
CA ALA A 400 14.20 18.03 -21.03
C ALA A 400 13.44 18.67 -22.21
N ALA A 401 12.15 18.40 -22.35
CA ALA A 401 11.30 19.00 -23.39
C ALA A 401 11.15 20.52 -23.24
N LEU A 402 11.04 21.03 -22.00
CA LEU A 402 10.97 22.46 -21.71
C LEU A 402 12.30 23.18 -21.99
N LEU A 403 13.42 22.48 -21.84
CA LEU A 403 14.75 22.96 -22.26
C LEU A 403 14.97 22.88 -23.77
N GLY A 404 13.99 22.36 -24.54
CA GLY A 404 14.07 22.21 -25.99
C GLY A 404 14.74 20.92 -26.47
N ASP A 405 15.22 20.07 -25.57
CA ASP A 405 15.89 18.80 -25.90
C ASP A 405 14.85 17.68 -26.05
N HIS A 406 14.08 17.73 -27.13
CA HIS A 406 13.06 16.74 -27.44
C HIS A 406 13.63 15.34 -27.71
N GLN A 407 14.89 15.25 -28.15
CA GLN A 407 15.54 13.97 -28.39
C GLN A 407 15.84 13.26 -27.06
N ARG A 408 16.41 13.98 -26.10
CA ARG A 408 16.64 13.50 -24.73
C ARG A 408 15.32 13.15 -24.03
N ALA A 409 14.28 13.99 -24.20
CA ALA A 409 12.96 13.72 -23.64
C ALA A 409 12.38 12.39 -24.16
N ALA A 410 12.46 12.13 -25.48
CA ALA A 410 12.01 10.89 -26.08
C ALA A 410 12.80 9.67 -25.57
N ALA A 411 14.11 9.77 -25.45
CA ALA A 411 14.97 8.71 -24.92
C ALA A 411 14.58 8.37 -23.47
N ILE A 412 14.45 9.37 -22.58
CA ILE A 412 14.04 9.20 -21.19
C ILE A 412 12.66 8.47 -21.10
N LEU A 413 11.69 8.88 -21.93
CA LEU A 413 10.35 8.26 -21.91
C LEU A 413 10.37 6.83 -22.46
N THR A 414 11.21 6.55 -23.45
CA THR A 414 11.38 5.19 -23.99
C THR A 414 11.94 4.24 -22.91
N ASP A 415 12.99 4.68 -22.21
CA ASP A 415 13.54 3.94 -21.06
C ASP A 415 12.51 3.77 -19.95
N GLY A 416 11.71 4.82 -19.70
CA GLY A 416 10.64 4.81 -18.70
C GLY A 416 9.55 3.80 -19.03
N ILE A 417 9.12 3.70 -20.28
CA ILE A 417 8.13 2.72 -20.75
C ILE A 417 8.70 1.29 -20.65
N ALA A 418 9.99 1.12 -20.97
CA ALA A 418 10.63 -0.18 -20.81
C ALA A 418 10.65 -0.65 -19.34
N ALA A 419 10.88 0.28 -18.39
CA ALA A 419 10.89 0.01 -16.96
C ALA A 419 9.47 -0.12 -16.35
N HIS A 420 8.51 0.64 -16.87
CA HIS A 420 7.13 0.73 -16.37
C HIS A 420 6.12 0.62 -17.53
N PRO A 421 5.93 -0.57 -18.13
CA PRO A 421 5.11 -0.74 -19.33
C PRO A 421 3.65 -0.29 -19.15
N HIS A 422 3.11 -0.44 -17.96
CA HIS A 422 1.73 -0.10 -17.63
C HIS A 422 1.53 1.38 -17.22
N ALA A 423 2.58 2.21 -17.26
CA ALA A 423 2.48 3.63 -16.94
C ALA A 423 1.96 4.42 -18.15
N ALA A 424 0.65 4.41 -18.39
CA ALA A 424 -0.02 5.06 -19.51
C ALA A 424 0.35 6.54 -19.70
N ALA A 425 0.64 7.27 -18.60
CA ALA A 425 1.11 8.65 -18.65
C ALA A 425 2.45 8.83 -19.39
N LEU A 426 3.36 7.84 -19.34
CA LEU A 426 4.63 7.89 -20.07
C LEU A 426 4.41 7.75 -21.58
N HIS A 427 3.48 6.87 -22.00
CA HIS A 427 3.08 6.75 -23.40
C HIS A 427 2.48 8.06 -23.92
N ASN A 428 1.60 8.68 -23.11
CA ASN A 428 1.02 9.98 -23.42
C ASN A 428 2.08 11.07 -23.69
N ASN A 429 3.09 11.14 -22.83
CA ASN A 429 4.14 12.13 -22.93
C ASN A 429 5.07 11.85 -24.14
N LEU A 430 5.39 10.57 -24.37
CA LEU A 430 6.22 10.21 -25.54
C LEU A 430 5.51 10.55 -26.83
N ALA A 431 4.20 10.28 -26.94
CA ALA A 431 3.43 10.66 -28.10
C ALA A 431 3.44 12.17 -28.34
N ALA A 432 3.28 12.98 -27.28
CA ALA A 432 3.35 14.43 -27.39
C ALA A 432 4.75 14.94 -27.85
N VAL A 433 5.81 14.29 -27.41
CA VAL A 433 7.18 14.61 -27.87
C VAL A 433 7.37 14.21 -29.33
N GLN A 434 6.89 13.04 -29.76
CA GLN A 434 6.96 12.61 -31.17
C GLN A 434 6.11 13.50 -32.08
N GLU A 435 4.92 13.90 -31.65
CA GLU A 435 4.09 14.87 -32.37
C GLU A 435 4.80 16.19 -32.62
N ARG A 436 5.49 16.75 -31.59
CA ARG A 436 6.28 17.98 -31.73
C ARG A 436 7.44 17.84 -32.70
N GLN A 437 7.97 16.63 -32.85
CA GLN A 437 9.01 16.30 -33.84
C GLN A 437 8.45 16.03 -35.25
N GLY A 438 7.12 16.11 -35.44
CA GLY A 438 6.45 15.83 -36.71
C GLY A 438 6.29 14.34 -37.04
N ARG A 439 6.55 13.45 -36.10
CA ARG A 439 6.46 11.98 -36.27
C ARG A 439 5.06 11.49 -35.92
N PHE A 440 4.08 11.86 -36.72
CA PHE A 440 2.66 11.66 -36.40
C PHE A 440 2.27 10.18 -36.35
N ASP A 441 2.79 9.33 -37.26
CA ASP A 441 2.48 7.90 -37.27
C ASP A 441 3.05 7.17 -36.05
N GLU A 442 4.27 7.53 -35.64
CA GLU A 442 4.88 6.99 -34.41
C GLU A 442 4.09 7.44 -33.18
N ALA A 443 3.69 8.74 -33.11
CA ALA A 443 2.88 9.26 -32.03
C ALA A 443 1.54 8.53 -31.92
N LEU A 444 0.87 8.26 -33.04
CA LEU A 444 -0.40 7.53 -33.10
C LEU A 444 -0.25 6.12 -32.51
N ALA A 445 0.76 5.35 -32.96
CA ALA A 445 1.02 4.01 -32.46
C ALA A 445 1.33 3.98 -30.95
N ILE A 446 1.98 5.03 -30.43
CA ILE A 446 2.31 5.16 -28.99
C ILE A 446 1.04 5.47 -28.18
N VAL A 447 0.19 6.38 -28.66
CA VAL A 447 -1.08 6.71 -27.98
C VAL A 447 -1.99 5.49 -27.91
N GLU A 448 -2.10 4.73 -29.01
CA GLU A 448 -2.92 3.49 -29.04
C GLU A 448 -2.43 2.46 -28.02
N ARG A 449 -1.11 2.28 -27.87
CA ARG A 449 -0.55 1.43 -26.82
C ARG A 449 -0.89 1.96 -25.42
N GLY A 450 -0.76 3.26 -25.18
CA GLY A 450 -1.12 3.87 -23.90
C GLY A 450 -2.61 3.69 -23.55
N ILE A 451 -3.50 3.77 -24.54
CA ILE A 451 -4.95 3.50 -24.36
C ILE A 451 -5.22 2.04 -24.04
N HIS A 452 -4.41 1.11 -24.56
CA HIS A 452 -4.52 -0.31 -24.20
C HIS A 452 -4.19 -0.54 -22.72
N GLU A 453 -3.20 0.17 -22.20
CA GLU A 453 -2.82 0.10 -20.78
C GLU A 453 -3.83 0.77 -19.84
N ASP A 454 -4.34 1.94 -20.21
CA ASP A 454 -5.39 2.66 -19.46
C ASP A 454 -6.42 3.27 -20.41
N PRO A 455 -7.50 2.54 -20.72
CA PRO A 455 -8.58 3.03 -21.57
C PRO A 455 -9.34 4.24 -20.97
N GLY A 456 -9.27 4.44 -19.66
CA GLY A 456 -9.96 5.50 -18.91
C GLY A 456 -9.21 6.82 -18.85
N LEU A 457 -7.93 6.87 -19.24
CA LEU A 457 -7.14 8.09 -19.19
C LEU A 457 -7.57 9.09 -20.26
N ALA A 458 -8.38 10.07 -19.85
CA ALA A 458 -9.00 11.07 -20.73
C ALA A 458 -7.97 11.82 -21.60
N GLN A 459 -6.77 12.08 -21.05
CA GLN A 459 -5.71 12.78 -21.76
C GLN A 459 -5.18 12.02 -22.99
N LEU A 460 -5.10 10.68 -22.91
CA LEU A 460 -4.72 9.84 -24.05
C LEU A 460 -5.78 9.89 -25.16
N GLN A 461 -7.06 9.85 -24.80
CA GLN A 461 -8.16 9.99 -25.75
C GLN A 461 -8.15 11.38 -26.42
N LYS A 462 -7.84 12.45 -25.65
CA LYS A 462 -7.66 13.80 -26.19
C LYS A 462 -6.52 13.85 -27.21
N ASN A 463 -5.35 13.33 -26.83
CA ASN A 463 -4.18 13.35 -27.70
C ASN A 463 -4.37 12.49 -28.96
N LEU A 464 -5.09 11.36 -28.84
CA LEU A 464 -5.52 10.59 -30.02
C LEU A 464 -6.39 11.45 -30.94
N GLY A 465 -7.37 12.14 -30.37
CA GLY A 465 -8.24 13.06 -31.12
C GLY A 465 -7.45 14.18 -31.81
N ASP A 466 -6.47 14.76 -31.11
CA ASP A 466 -5.62 15.83 -31.66
C ASP A 466 -4.79 15.36 -32.86
N LEU A 467 -4.16 14.18 -32.74
CA LEU A 467 -3.40 13.56 -33.83
C LEU A 467 -4.28 13.24 -35.03
N LEU A 468 -5.42 12.60 -34.81
CA LEU A 468 -6.36 12.25 -35.86
C LEU A 468 -6.96 13.48 -36.55
N TYR A 469 -7.24 14.54 -35.77
CA TYR A 469 -7.72 15.81 -36.31
C TYR A 469 -6.68 16.46 -37.24
N ARG A 470 -5.40 16.47 -36.84
CA ARG A 470 -4.30 16.97 -37.67
C ARG A 470 -4.10 16.15 -38.94
N LEU A 471 -4.29 14.83 -38.88
CA LEU A 471 -4.23 13.93 -40.02
C LEU A 471 -5.46 14.00 -40.92
N GLY A 472 -6.46 14.85 -40.59
CA GLY A 472 -7.70 14.99 -41.36
C GLY A 472 -8.69 13.86 -41.15
N ARG A 473 -8.45 12.93 -40.23
CA ARG A 473 -9.32 11.81 -39.89
C ARG A 473 -10.40 12.26 -38.89
N TYR A 474 -11.29 13.15 -39.36
CA TYR A 474 -12.23 13.88 -38.49
C TYR A 474 -13.26 12.97 -37.80
N ASP A 475 -13.66 11.88 -38.44
CA ASP A 475 -14.65 10.97 -37.86
C ASP A 475 -14.05 10.18 -36.70
N ASP A 476 -12.84 9.68 -36.86
CA ASP A 476 -12.09 8.98 -35.80
C ASP A 476 -11.74 9.96 -34.65
N ALA A 477 -11.33 11.19 -35.00
CA ALA A 477 -11.04 12.24 -34.02
C ALA A 477 -12.27 12.57 -33.16
N PHE A 478 -13.45 12.62 -33.79
CA PHE A 478 -14.70 12.86 -33.10
C PHE A 478 -14.99 11.80 -32.01
N GLU A 479 -14.81 10.52 -32.35
CA GLU A 479 -15.00 9.43 -31.39
C GLU A 479 -14.00 9.48 -30.24
N ALA A 480 -12.72 9.81 -30.52
CA ALA A 480 -11.70 9.96 -29.50
C ALA A 480 -12.02 11.12 -28.56
N TYR A 481 -12.40 12.28 -29.08
CA TYR A 481 -12.82 13.42 -28.24
C TYR A 481 -14.08 13.12 -27.43
N GLN A 482 -15.05 12.41 -27.98
CA GLN A 482 -16.23 12.01 -27.21
C GLN A 482 -15.85 11.11 -26.01
N ARG A 483 -14.93 10.17 -26.21
CA ARG A 483 -14.41 9.35 -25.10
C ARG A 483 -13.66 10.21 -24.08
N ALA A 484 -12.87 11.19 -24.52
CA ALA A 484 -12.16 12.11 -23.65
C ALA A 484 -13.11 12.91 -22.76
N VAL A 485 -14.12 13.57 -23.34
CA VAL A 485 -15.08 14.41 -22.58
C VAL A 485 -16.04 13.57 -21.73
N LYS A 486 -16.32 12.33 -22.11
CA LYS A 486 -17.09 11.39 -21.28
C LYS A 486 -16.31 11.00 -20.02
N ALA A 487 -14.99 10.81 -20.12
CA ALA A 487 -14.11 10.50 -19.00
C ALA A 487 -13.82 11.73 -18.12
N ASN A 488 -13.67 12.90 -18.74
CA ASN A 488 -13.48 14.18 -18.06
C ASN A 488 -14.22 15.31 -18.80
N PRO A 489 -15.40 15.78 -18.33
CA PRO A 489 -16.16 16.87 -18.95
C PRO A 489 -15.44 18.22 -18.97
N ASP A 490 -14.43 18.43 -18.11
CA ASP A 490 -13.67 19.67 -18.02
C ASP A 490 -12.29 19.56 -18.71
N MET A 491 -12.22 18.77 -19.80
CA MET A 491 -10.98 18.45 -20.50
C MET A 491 -10.28 19.66 -21.16
N GLY A 492 -11.01 20.74 -21.37
CA GLY A 492 -10.51 21.99 -21.92
C GLY A 492 -11.33 22.51 -23.10
N SER A 493 -11.29 23.82 -23.28
CA SER A 493 -12.00 24.57 -24.33
C SER A 493 -11.66 24.09 -25.74
N ASP A 494 -10.39 23.72 -25.97
CA ASP A 494 -9.86 23.28 -27.27
C ASP A 494 -10.50 21.97 -27.77
N VAL A 495 -10.88 21.08 -26.89
CA VAL A 495 -11.57 19.82 -27.23
C VAL A 495 -12.97 20.11 -27.73
N TYR A 496 -13.71 20.94 -26.99
CA TYR A 496 -15.08 21.34 -27.39
C TYR A 496 -15.11 22.20 -28.64
N LEU A 497 -14.10 23.07 -28.84
CA LEU A 497 -13.95 23.81 -30.11
C LEU A 497 -13.81 22.83 -31.28
N LYS A 498 -12.92 21.82 -31.18
CA LYS A 498 -12.72 20.85 -32.27
C LYS A 498 -13.93 19.93 -32.47
N LEU A 499 -14.62 19.52 -31.40
CA LEU A 499 -15.89 18.79 -31.48
C LEU A 499 -16.94 19.63 -32.23
N GLY A 500 -17.08 20.90 -31.88
CA GLY A 500 -17.98 21.83 -32.57
C GLY A 500 -17.64 21.99 -34.05
N ASN A 501 -16.36 22.14 -34.38
CA ASN A 501 -15.88 22.23 -35.76
C ASN A 501 -16.22 20.97 -36.57
N ILE A 502 -16.07 19.77 -36.00
CA ILE A 502 -16.42 18.52 -36.67
C ILE A 502 -17.94 18.42 -36.86
N ARG A 503 -18.75 18.76 -35.85
CA ARG A 503 -20.21 18.77 -35.93
C ARG A 503 -20.70 19.75 -37.03
N PHE A 504 -20.11 20.95 -37.09
CA PHE A 504 -20.41 21.92 -38.11
C PHE A 504 -20.11 21.41 -39.53
N ARG A 505 -18.99 20.75 -39.74
CA ARG A 505 -18.64 20.08 -41.01
C ARG A 505 -19.66 19.00 -41.39
N ARG A 506 -20.21 18.28 -40.42
CA ARG A 506 -21.28 17.27 -40.61
C ARG A 506 -22.66 17.89 -40.83
N ARG A 507 -22.76 19.24 -40.90
CA ARG A 507 -23.99 20.03 -41.00
C ARG A 507 -24.90 19.92 -39.76
N ASP A 508 -24.41 19.43 -38.64
CA ASP A 508 -25.12 19.36 -37.36
C ASP A 508 -24.87 20.67 -36.60
N ARG A 509 -25.59 21.73 -37.02
CA ARG A 509 -25.34 23.08 -36.53
C ARG A 509 -25.71 23.26 -35.07
N ASP A 510 -26.80 22.65 -34.62
CA ASP A 510 -27.29 22.82 -33.25
C ASP A 510 -26.29 22.19 -32.24
N GLU A 511 -25.79 21.01 -32.54
CA GLU A 511 -24.76 20.37 -31.71
C GLU A 511 -23.40 21.11 -31.79
N ALA A 512 -23.07 21.70 -32.94
CA ALA A 512 -21.86 22.51 -33.06
C ALA A 512 -21.95 23.75 -32.15
N VAL A 513 -23.08 24.44 -32.13
CA VAL A 513 -23.33 25.59 -31.24
C VAL A 513 -23.19 25.16 -29.76
N ARG A 514 -23.83 24.07 -29.36
CA ARG A 514 -23.72 23.54 -27.98
C ARG A 514 -22.26 23.23 -27.57
N CYS A 515 -21.50 22.62 -28.46
CA CYS A 515 -20.08 22.37 -28.19
C CYS A 515 -19.30 23.68 -28.06
N TRP A 516 -19.53 24.67 -28.91
CA TRP A 516 -18.83 25.94 -28.82
C TRP A 516 -19.26 26.77 -27.59
N GLU A 517 -20.54 26.72 -27.20
CA GLU A 517 -21.00 27.33 -25.94
C GLU A 517 -20.27 26.69 -24.74
N ARG A 518 -20.18 25.37 -24.70
CA ARG A 518 -19.40 24.68 -23.65
C ARG A 518 -17.91 25.07 -23.68
N ALA A 519 -17.33 25.27 -24.86
CA ALA A 519 -15.95 25.74 -24.97
C ALA A 519 -15.78 27.16 -24.37
N LEU A 520 -16.78 28.07 -24.53
CA LEU A 520 -16.74 29.39 -23.90
C LEU A 520 -17.01 29.37 -22.39
N GLU A 521 -17.79 28.43 -21.89
CA GLU A 521 -17.91 28.24 -20.43
C GLU A 521 -16.57 27.89 -19.78
N LEU A 522 -15.77 27.08 -20.47
CA LEU A 522 -14.43 26.67 -19.99
C LEU A 522 -13.35 27.74 -20.22
N ASP A 523 -13.49 28.53 -21.29
CA ASP A 523 -12.56 29.61 -21.64
C ASP A 523 -13.36 30.78 -22.25
N PRO A 524 -13.84 31.71 -21.41
CA PRO A 524 -14.64 32.83 -21.84
C PRO A 524 -13.94 33.80 -22.81
N GLU A 525 -12.62 33.80 -22.83
CA GLU A 525 -11.81 34.72 -23.69
C GLU A 525 -11.45 34.10 -25.05
N ASN A 526 -11.91 32.89 -25.38
CA ASN A 526 -11.60 32.21 -26.63
C ASN A 526 -12.20 32.91 -27.85
N ALA A 527 -11.41 33.76 -28.50
CA ALA A 527 -11.84 34.57 -29.65
C ALA A 527 -12.31 33.72 -30.86
N ILE A 528 -11.67 32.55 -31.09
CA ILE A 528 -12.03 31.67 -32.21
C ILE A 528 -13.43 31.11 -32.01
N VAL A 529 -13.77 30.71 -30.81
CA VAL A 529 -15.08 30.17 -30.48
C VAL A 529 -16.17 31.26 -30.60
N ARG A 530 -15.89 32.45 -30.10
CA ARG A 530 -16.81 33.61 -30.27
C ARG A 530 -17.09 33.89 -31.75
N THR A 531 -16.06 33.96 -32.58
CA THR A 531 -16.21 34.18 -34.04
C THR A 531 -17.04 33.08 -34.71
N ASN A 532 -16.81 31.81 -34.35
CA ASN A 532 -17.58 30.68 -34.88
C ASN A 532 -19.09 30.82 -34.53
N LEU A 533 -19.41 31.15 -33.29
CA LEU A 533 -20.80 31.33 -32.83
C LEU A 533 -21.46 32.51 -33.50
N GLU A 534 -20.80 33.67 -33.66
CA GLU A 534 -21.29 34.84 -34.35
C GLU A 534 -21.59 34.54 -35.82
N SER A 535 -20.66 33.84 -36.48
CA SER A 535 -20.83 33.46 -37.89
C SER A 535 -22.05 32.58 -38.14
N VAL A 536 -22.31 31.63 -37.23
CA VAL A 536 -23.48 30.74 -37.35
C VAL A 536 -24.78 31.49 -37.04
N ARG A 537 -24.78 32.40 -36.06
CA ARG A 537 -25.95 33.23 -35.72
C ARG A 537 -26.33 34.16 -36.85
N GLN A 538 -25.36 34.75 -37.57
CA GLN A 538 -25.62 35.61 -38.74
C GLN A 538 -26.20 34.84 -39.94
N VAL A 539 -25.96 33.54 -40.04
CA VAL A 539 -26.52 32.71 -41.14
C VAL A 539 -27.93 32.18 -40.78
N LEU A 540 -28.30 32.22 -39.50
CA LEU A 540 -29.60 31.76 -39.00
C LEU A 540 -30.64 32.91 -38.83
N GLY A 541 -30.23 34.17 -38.83
CA GLY A 541 -31.05 35.37 -38.84
C GLY A 541 -31.21 35.90 -40.27
#